data_bc2a5e0bdacc6f54b07bd6bf2f325fae
#
_entry.id   bc2a5e0bdacc6f54b07bd6bf2f325fae
#
_cell.length_a   1.000
_cell.length_b   1.000
_cell.length_c   1.000
_cell.angle_alpha   90.00
_cell.angle_beta   90.00
_cell.angle_gamma   90.00
#
_symmetry.space_group_name_H-M   'P 1'
#
loop_
_entity.id
_entity.type
_entity.pdbx_description
1 polymer ?
#
loop_
_entity_poly.entity_id
_entity_poly.type
_entity_poly.pdbx_seq_one_letter_code
_entity_poly.pdbx_strand_id
1 'polypeptide(L)'
;MQASLLFSLGLFVSLHIANPYDAAADKARPGRRENECLKTTRMNKRVLITGGAGYIGSHTAVELLGAGYDVVIADNLSNSDRSSIEGIRSITGREVDFVEVDCCDREAFARVFERYEFDSAIHFAASKAVGESVSEPLKYYRNNLLSLINLVDLMREYGRRNIVFSSSATVYGEAEQLPVTELTPRKSATSPYGNTKQICEDILRDSVAAYGTLNGISLRYFNPMGAHPSALIGELPRGVPNNLVPFITQTAAGVRECLSIFGDDYPTPDGSCIRDYIDIVDLARAHVAAIERMTGGRSKSSYEIFNIGTGRGVSVKELVEAFERVNGVKVNRKTAPKRAGDIAAIWADTTLAGEELGWKAERSIDQTLDAAWRWEKRIRGLK
;
A
#
# COMPACT_ATOMS: atom_id res chain seq x y z
N MET A 1 -51.90 10.49 -49.22
CA MET A 1 -52.61 9.30 -48.67
C MET A 1 -51.86 8.89 -47.45
N GLN A 2 -52.20 9.43 -46.35
CA GLN A 2 -53.05 8.91 -45.25
C GLN A 2 -52.77 7.46 -44.87
N ALA A 3 -52.24 7.25 -43.75
CA ALA A 3 -52.78 6.66 -42.52
C ALA A 3 -51.64 5.94 -41.80
N SER A 4 -51.52 5.75 -40.56
CA SER A 4 -52.35 5.98 -39.37
C SER A 4 -51.52 5.54 -38.18
N LEU A 5 -51.58 6.31 -37.11
CA LEU A 5 -51.03 5.93 -35.78
C LEU A 5 -51.72 4.66 -35.24
N LEU A 6 -50.94 3.84 -34.56
CA LEU A 6 -51.47 3.01 -33.48
C LEU A 6 -50.46 2.95 -32.31
N PHE A 7 -50.89 3.58 -31.22
CA PHE A 7 -50.30 3.46 -29.89
C PHE A 7 -50.54 2.06 -29.34
N SER A 8 -49.49 1.40 -28.84
CA SER A 8 -49.64 0.25 -27.99
C SER A 8 -49.03 0.54 -26.62
N LEU A 9 -49.93 0.60 -25.64
CA LEU A 9 -49.57 0.65 -24.21
C LEU A 9 -48.76 -0.59 -23.81
N GLY A 10 -47.52 -0.44 -23.45
CA GLY A 10 -46.73 -1.48 -22.77
C GLY A 10 -46.89 -1.35 -21.26
N LEU A 11 -47.58 -2.32 -20.66
CA LEU A 11 -47.66 -2.50 -19.22
C LEU A 11 -46.26 -2.83 -18.68
N PHE A 12 -45.67 -1.95 -17.86
CA PHE A 12 -44.52 -2.27 -17.04
C PHE A 12 -45.00 -3.05 -15.82
N VAL A 13 -44.82 -4.37 -15.86
CA VAL A 13 -44.95 -5.24 -14.68
C VAL A 13 -43.61 -5.16 -13.92
N SER A 14 -43.61 -4.44 -12.80
CA SER A 14 -42.48 -4.43 -11.86
C SER A 14 -42.47 -5.76 -11.12
N LEU A 15 -41.57 -6.66 -11.51
CA LEU A 15 -41.25 -7.82 -10.71
C LEU A 15 -40.41 -7.39 -9.51
N HIS A 16 -41.03 -7.31 -8.33
CA HIS A 16 -40.32 -7.29 -7.06
C HIS A 16 -39.73 -8.69 -6.81
N ILE A 17 -38.43 -8.85 -7.07
CA ILE A 17 -37.69 -10.00 -6.61
C ILE A 17 -37.39 -9.76 -5.12
N ALA A 18 -38.10 -10.46 -4.25
CA ALA A 18 -37.86 -10.44 -2.81
C ALA A 18 -36.43 -10.97 -2.52
N ASN A 19 -35.66 -10.19 -1.81
CA ASN A 19 -34.32 -10.55 -1.36
C ASN A 19 -34.44 -11.62 -0.25
N PRO A 20 -33.84 -12.82 -0.38
CA PRO A 20 -33.96 -13.89 0.60
C PRO A 20 -33.29 -13.61 1.95
N TYR A 21 -32.70 -12.43 2.16
CA TYR A 21 -32.01 -12.06 3.40
C TYR A 21 -32.84 -11.18 4.36
N ASP A 22 -34.11 -10.84 4.04
CA ASP A 22 -34.95 -9.99 4.92
C ASP A 22 -35.69 -10.76 6.03
N ALA A 23 -35.46 -12.05 6.24
CA ALA A 23 -36.21 -12.89 7.17
C ALA A 23 -35.48 -13.25 8.47
N ALA A 24 -34.62 -12.38 9.02
CA ALA A 24 -33.92 -12.64 10.29
C ALA A 24 -33.83 -11.45 11.26
N ALA A 25 -34.81 -10.59 11.29
CA ALA A 25 -34.86 -9.49 12.27
C ALA A 25 -36.25 -9.41 12.94
N ASP A 26 -36.62 -10.35 13.76
CA ASP A 26 -37.54 -10.10 14.87
C ASP A 26 -37.57 -11.27 15.86
N LYS A 27 -36.69 -11.26 16.85
CA LYS A 27 -36.92 -11.91 18.16
C LYS A 27 -36.43 -10.96 19.25
N ALA A 28 -37.34 -10.14 19.70
CA ALA A 28 -37.20 -9.31 20.89
C ALA A 28 -36.82 -10.17 22.11
N ARG A 29 -35.71 -9.83 22.79
CA ARG A 29 -35.41 -10.25 24.15
C ARG A 29 -35.79 -9.11 25.10
N PRO A 30 -36.64 -9.37 26.13
CA PRO A 30 -36.98 -8.35 27.10
C PRO A 30 -35.89 -8.19 28.16
N GLY A 31 -35.62 -6.96 28.54
CA GLY A 31 -35.06 -6.57 29.84
C GLY A 31 -33.55 -6.45 29.95
N ARG A 32 -33.02 -5.33 29.49
CA ARG A 32 -31.80 -4.74 30.09
C ARG A 32 -32.07 -3.29 30.43
N ARG A 33 -31.84 -2.98 31.71
CA ARG A 33 -32.16 -1.72 32.39
C ARG A 33 -31.46 -0.53 31.66
N GLU A 34 -32.23 0.53 31.51
CA GLU A 34 -31.79 1.91 31.27
C GLU A 34 -30.83 2.35 32.38
N ASN A 35 -29.54 2.15 32.23
CA ASN A 35 -28.47 2.83 32.98
C ASN A 35 -27.10 2.54 32.35
N GLU A 36 -26.93 2.80 31.05
CA GLU A 36 -25.63 2.87 30.37
C GLU A 36 -25.58 4.04 29.38
N CYS A 37 -26.08 5.18 29.81
CA CYS A 37 -25.80 6.43 29.08
C CYS A 37 -24.44 6.98 29.57
N LEU A 38 -23.53 7.23 28.64
CA LEU A 38 -22.20 7.83 28.80
C LEU A 38 -21.03 6.86 29.14
N LYS A 39 -20.89 5.78 28.42
CA LYS A 39 -19.56 5.32 28.03
C LYS A 39 -19.15 6.14 26.80
N THR A 40 -18.34 7.19 27.02
CA THR A 40 -17.49 7.74 25.96
C THR A 40 -16.89 6.55 25.22
N THR A 41 -17.27 6.36 23.98
CA THR A 41 -16.73 5.29 23.12
C THR A 41 -15.24 5.57 23.02
N ARG A 42 -14.44 4.94 23.87
CA ARG A 42 -12.98 5.01 23.80
C ARG A 42 -12.66 4.45 22.43
N MET A 43 -12.33 5.33 21.48
CA MET A 43 -11.95 4.89 20.13
C MET A 43 -10.92 3.80 20.29
N ASN A 44 -11.19 2.64 19.71
CA ASN A 44 -10.25 1.52 19.77
C ASN A 44 -9.02 1.93 18.97
N LYS A 45 -7.91 2.22 19.65
CA LYS A 45 -6.67 2.64 19.03
C LYS A 45 -5.90 1.45 18.44
N ARG A 46 -6.57 0.39 18.03
CA ARG A 46 -5.94 -0.78 17.45
C ARG A 46 -6.16 -0.82 15.94
N VAL A 47 -5.09 -1.11 15.18
CA VAL A 47 -5.08 -1.18 13.72
C VAL A 47 -4.66 -2.57 13.27
N LEU A 48 -5.43 -3.19 12.38
CA LEU A 48 -5.02 -4.41 11.67
C LEU A 48 -4.11 -4.03 10.50
N ILE A 49 -2.96 -4.69 10.36
CA ILE A 49 -2.05 -4.55 9.24
C ILE A 49 -1.93 -5.90 8.52
N THR A 50 -2.52 -6.03 7.34
CA THR A 50 -2.31 -7.20 6.49
C THR A 50 -1.02 -7.03 5.69
N GLY A 51 -0.20 -8.07 5.59
CA GLY A 51 1.15 -7.96 5.02
C GLY A 51 2.11 -7.17 5.94
N GLY A 52 1.82 -7.16 7.24
CA GLY A 52 2.51 -6.32 8.21
C GLY A 52 3.93 -6.78 8.57
N ALA A 53 4.30 -8.02 8.28
CA ALA A 53 5.68 -8.50 8.40
C ALA A 53 6.56 -8.14 7.20
N GLY A 54 5.96 -7.60 6.12
CA GLY A 54 6.67 -7.12 4.93
C GLY A 54 7.41 -5.80 5.15
N TYR A 55 8.13 -5.36 4.12
CA TYR A 55 8.96 -4.15 4.15
C TYR A 55 8.18 -2.90 4.60
N ILE A 56 7.12 -2.53 3.88
CA ILE A 56 6.34 -1.31 4.20
C ILE A 56 5.52 -1.52 5.47
N GLY A 57 4.91 -2.70 5.64
CA GLY A 57 4.08 -3.03 6.79
C GLY A 57 4.82 -2.96 8.12
N SER A 58 6.04 -3.46 8.19
CA SER A 58 6.86 -3.44 9.42
C SER A 58 7.25 -2.02 9.85
N HIS A 59 7.62 -1.15 8.89
CA HIS A 59 7.88 0.26 9.18
C HIS A 59 6.62 1.00 9.61
N THR A 60 5.49 0.72 8.97
CA THR A 60 4.18 1.29 9.36
C THR A 60 3.76 0.84 10.76
N ALA A 61 4.02 -0.41 11.13
CA ALA A 61 3.78 -0.90 12.48
C ALA A 61 4.59 -0.12 13.53
N VAL A 62 5.88 0.18 13.25
CA VAL A 62 6.73 0.99 14.13
C VAL A 62 6.15 2.39 14.31
N GLU A 63 5.78 3.08 13.23
CA GLU A 63 5.24 4.45 13.30
C GLU A 63 3.86 4.49 14.00
N LEU A 64 2.98 3.50 13.77
CA LEU A 64 1.70 3.39 14.48
C LEU A 64 1.89 3.16 15.99
N LEU A 65 2.80 2.26 16.38
CA LEU A 65 3.13 2.01 17.78
C LEU A 65 3.72 3.28 18.43
N GLY A 66 4.57 4.02 17.71
CA GLY A 66 5.10 5.31 18.14
C GLY A 66 4.02 6.39 18.32
N ALA A 67 2.99 6.38 17.47
CA ALA A 67 1.82 7.26 17.57
C ALA A 67 0.78 6.81 18.65
N GLY A 68 1.07 5.73 19.38
CA GLY A 68 0.24 5.26 20.50
C GLY A 68 -0.91 4.33 20.09
N TYR A 69 -0.89 3.80 18.87
CA TYR A 69 -1.80 2.72 18.45
C TYR A 69 -1.31 1.37 18.93
N ASP A 70 -2.24 0.44 19.12
CA ASP A 70 -1.95 -0.99 19.17
C ASP A 70 -2.04 -1.57 17.76
N VAL A 71 -1.27 -2.62 17.49
CA VAL A 71 -1.18 -3.20 16.15
C VAL A 71 -1.40 -4.71 16.21
N VAL A 72 -2.23 -5.21 15.27
CA VAL A 72 -2.32 -6.64 14.93
C VAL A 72 -1.75 -6.84 13.53
N ILE A 73 -0.76 -7.69 13.38
CA ILE A 73 -0.17 -8.04 12.09
C ILE A 73 -0.72 -9.37 11.61
N ALA A 74 -1.30 -9.39 10.42
CA ALA A 74 -1.73 -10.58 9.69
C ALA A 74 -0.83 -10.76 8.46
N ASP A 75 -0.06 -11.84 8.38
CA ASP A 75 0.88 -12.10 7.29
C ASP A 75 1.08 -13.60 7.11
N ASN A 76 1.16 -14.10 5.87
CA ASN A 76 1.39 -15.52 5.59
C ASN A 76 2.88 -15.87 5.41
N LEU A 77 3.76 -14.89 5.61
CA LEU A 77 5.22 -15.01 5.48
C LEU A 77 5.71 -15.51 4.10
N SER A 78 4.87 -15.45 3.07
CA SER A 78 5.24 -15.91 1.71
C SER A 78 6.34 -15.05 1.09
N ASN A 79 6.38 -13.75 1.41
CA ASN A 79 7.39 -12.80 0.92
C ASN A 79 7.91 -11.85 2.04
N SER A 80 7.86 -12.31 3.27
CA SER A 80 8.29 -11.60 4.47
C SER A 80 8.98 -12.57 5.43
N ASP A 81 9.50 -12.06 6.54
CA ASP A 81 10.22 -12.86 7.55
C ASP A 81 9.83 -12.44 8.96
N ARG A 82 9.79 -13.40 9.89
CA ARG A 82 9.48 -13.15 11.31
C ARG A 82 10.47 -12.22 12.00
N SER A 83 11.69 -12.11 11.50
CA SER A 83 12.70 -11.19 12.05
C SER A 83 12.23 -9.73 12.04
N SER A 84 11.31 -9.35 11.13
CA SER A 84 10.71 -8.03 11.13
C SER A 84 9.87 -7.76 12.39
N ILE A 85 9.18 -8.76 12.94
CA ILE A 85 8.42 -8.66 14.19
C ILE A 85 9.36 -8.43 15.38
N GLU A 86 10.47 -9.14 15.42
CA GLU A 86 11.51 -8.95 16.44
C GLU A 86 12.16 -7.57 16.31
N GLY A 87 12.37 -7.10 15.08
CA GLY A 87 12.85 -5.75 14.78
C GLY A 87 11.88 -4.68 15.29
N ILE A 88 10.57 -4.82 15.04
CA ILE A 88 9.55 -3.90 15.55
C ILE A 88 9.58 -3.83 17.08
N ARG A 89 9.62 -4.99 17.76
CA ARG A 89 9.72 -5.07 19.23
C ARG A 89 10.96 -4.37 19.75
N SER A 90 12.10 -4.63 19.11
CA SER A 90 13.40 -4.06 19.53
C SER A 90 13.45 -2.53 19.35
N ILE A 91 12.76 -2.00 18.34
CA ILE A 91 12.70 -0.55 18.07
C ILE A 91 11.74 0.14 19.05
N THR A 92 10.57 -0.44 19.27
CA THR A 92 9.47 0.22 19.97
C THR A 92 9.40 -0.11 21.46
N GLY A 93 10.04 -1.19 21.90
CA GLY A 93 9.88 -1.75 23.24
C GLY A 93 8.48 -2.30 23.52
N ARG A 94 7.63 -2.45 22.47
CA ARG A 94 6.23 -2.89 22.61
C ARG A 94 6.01 -4.25 21.96
N GLU A 95 5.18 -5.06 22.59
CA GLU A 95 4.70 -6.31 22.01
C GLU A 95 3.74 -6.04 20.86
N VAL A 96 3.77 -6.90 19.84
CA VAL A 96 2.91 -6.87 18.66
C VAL A 96 2.17 -8.20 18.55
N ASP A 97 0.87 -8.12 18.41
CA ASP A 97 0.06 -9.28 18.07
C ASP A 97 0.37 -9.70 16.61
N PHE A 98 0.87 -10.92 16.44
CA PHE A 98 1.16 -11.49 15.12
C PHE A 98 0.34 -12.75 14.89
N VAL A 99 -0.36 -12.78 13.74
CA VAL A 99 -1.14 -13.93 13.28
C VAL A 99 -0.61 -14.34 11.92
N GLU A 100 -0.08 -15.56 11.83
CA GLU A 100 0.30 -16.16 10.56
C GLU A 100 -0.96 -16.66 9.84
N VAL A 101 -1.37 -15.93 8.81
CA VAL A 101 -2.61 -16.21 8.07
C VAL A 101 -2.53 -15.70 6.64
N ASP A 102 -3.11 -16.46 5.71
CA ASP A 102 -3.33 -16.02 4.34
C ASP A 102 -4.65 -15.25 4.25
N CYS A 103 -4.60 -13.97 3.86
CA CYS A 103 -5.78 -13.14 3.66
C CYS A 103 -6.68 -13.64 2.50
N CYS A 104 -6.17 -14.51 1.63
CA CYS A 104 -6.96 -15.17 0.60
C CYS A 104 -7.81 -16.33 1.15
N ASP A 105 -7.44 -16.91 2.30
CA ASP A 105 -8.27 -17.87 3.01
C ASP A 105 -9.26 -17.12 3.93
N ARG A 106 -10.48 -16.93 3.44
CA ARG A 106 -11.50 -16.16 4.14
C ARG A 106 -11.84 -16.69 5.53
N GLU A 107 -11.93 -18.03 5.68
CA GLU A 107 -12.28 -18.64 6.96
C GLU A 107 -11.15 -18.48 8.00
N ALA A 108 -9.91 -18.68 7.58
CA ALA A 108 -8.76 -18.46 8.44
C ALA A 108 -8.62 -16.98 8.81
N PHE A 109 -8.86 -16.08 7.84
CA PHE A 109 -8.78 -14.63 8.07
C PHE A 109 -9.91 -14.11 8.97
N ALA A 110 -11.11 -14.66 8.89
CA ALA A 110 -12.24 -14.30 9.78
C ALA A 110 -11.90 -14.51 11.26
N ARG A 111 -11.10 -15.53 11.59
CA ARG A 111 -10.64 -15.77 12.98
C ARG A 111 -9.82 -14.61 13.57
N VAL A 112 -9.18 -13.81 12.73
CA VAL A 112 -8.51 -12.58 13.20
C VAL A 112 -9.53 -11.56 13.68
N PHE A 113 -10.64 -11.40 12.97
CA PHE A 113 -11.73 -10.50 13.32
C PHE A 113 -12.51 -10.96 14.54
N GLU A 114 -12.65 -12.27 14.74
CA GLU A 114 -13.26 -12.85 15.95
C GLU A 114 -12.40 -12.62 17.20
N ARG A 115 -11.07 -12.68 17.02
CA ARG A 115 -10.12 -12.62 18.14
C ARG A 115 -9.78 -11.20 18.56
N TYR A 116 -9.74 -10.24 17.61
CA TYR A 116 -9.24 -8.91 17.87
C TYR A 116 -10.27 -7.82 17.57
N GLU A 117 -10.41 -6.90 18.52
CA GLU A 117 -11.17 -5.67 18.32
C GLU A 117 -10.30 -4.59 17.71
N PHE A 118 -10.65 -4.09 16.54
CA PHE A 118 -10.02 -2.96 15.84
C PHE A 118 -11.07 -2.22 15.02
N ASP A 119 -10.85 -0.95 14.70
CA ASP A 119 -11.76 -0.13 13.90
C ASP A 119 -11.18 0.18 12.50
N SER A 120 -9.88 0.06 12.36
CA SER A 120 -9.16 0.44 11.15
C SER A 120 -8.24 -0.68 10.68
N ALA A 121 -8.09 -0.81 9.37
CA ALA A 121 -7.15 -1.73 8.73
C ALA A 121 -6.27 -1.02 7.70
N ILE A 122 -5.01 -1.47 7.57
CA ILE A 122 -4.12 -1.08 6.49
C ILE A 122 -3.80 -2.33 5.67
N HIS A 123 -4.03 -2.28 4.37
CA HIS A 123 -3.89 -3.43 3.49
C HIS A 123 -2.62 -3.34 2.63
N PHE A 124 -1.58 -4.08 3.04
CA PHE A 124 -0.34 -4.28 2.27
C PHE A 124 -0.25 -5.66 1.62
N ALA A 125 -1.02 -6.65 2.07
CA ALA A 125 -0.94 -8.02 1.58
C ALA A 125 -1.18 -8.08 0.07
N ALA A 126 -0.09 -8.20 -0.70
CA ALA A 126 -0.12 -8.26 -2.16
C ALA A 126 1.18 -8.82 -2.72
N SER A 127 1.12 -9.50 -3.87
CA SER A 127 2.28 -9.73 -4.73
C SER A 127 2.63 -8.42 -5.45
N LYS A 128 3.92 -8.01 -5.46
CA LYS A 128 4.34 -6.65 -5.88
C LYS A 128 5.36 -6.59 -7.04
N ALA A 129 5.89 -7.71 -7.50
CA ALA A 129 6.94 -7.72 -8.50
C ALA A 129 6.37 -7.54 -9.92
N VAL A 130 6.61 -6.37 -10.54
CA VAL A 130 6.10 -6.02 -11.87
C VAL A 130 6.49 -7.08 -12.92
N GLY A 131 7.78 -7.47 -12.97
CA GLY A 131 8.25 -8.47 -13.93
C GLY A 131 7.61 -9.85 -13.75
N GLU A 132 7.51 -10.35 -12.51
CA GLU A 132 6.83 -11.62 -12.23
C GLU A 132 5.34 -11.56 -12.60
N SER A 133 4.68 -10.41 -12.45
CA SER A 133 3.28 -10.29 -12.81
C SER A 133 3.01 -10.53 -14.30
N VAL A 134 3.99 -10.25 -15.15
CA VAL A 134 3.87 -10.50 -16.60
C VAL A 134 3.94 -11.99 -16.92
N SER A 135 4.81 -12.73 -16.24
CA SER A 135 4.95 -14.18 -16.42
C SER A 135 3.88 -15.00 -15.68
N GLU A 136 3.40 -14.50 -14.52
CA GLU A 136 2.45 -15.20 -13.65
C GLU A 136 1.20 -14.34 -13.34
N PRO A 137 0.45 -13.85 -14.36
CA PRO A 137 -0.62 -12.88 -14.15
C PRO A 137 -1.74 -13.40 -13.25
N LEU A 138 -2.14 -14.67 -13.37
CA LEU A 138 -3.22 -15.22 -12.58
C LEU A 138 -2.88 -15.32 -11.08
N LYS A 139 -1.61 -15.52 -10.72
CA LYS A 139 -1.14 -15.44 -9.33
C LYS A 139 -1.44 -14.05 -8.75
N TYR A 140 -1.14 -12.99 -9.50
CA TYR A 140 -1.35 -11.60 -9.09
C TYR A 140 -2.83 -11.25 -8.95
N TYR A 141 -3.64 -11.60 -9.94
CA TYR A 141 -5.08 -11.36 -9.87
C TYR A 141 -5.73 -12.11 -8.70
N ARG A 142 -5.44 -13.41 -8.53
CA ARG A 142 -6.00 -14.17 -7.40
C ARG A 142 -5.57 -13.60 -6.06
N ASN A 143 -4.28 -13.41 -5.86
CA ASN A 143 -3.77 -12.96 -4.57
C ASN A 143 -4.23 -11.54 -4.24
N ASN A 144 -4.01 -10.59 -5.15
CA ASN A 144 -4.19 -9.17 -4.83
C ASN A 144 -5.67 -8.77 -4.75
N LEU A 145 -6.53 -9.35 -5.60
CA LEU A 145 -7.96 -9.04 -5.57
C LEU A 145 -8.67 -9.77 -4.45
N LEU A 146 -8.42 -11.07 -4.29
CA LEU A 146 -9.13 -11.87 -3.29
C LEU A 146 -8.79 -11.45 -1.87
N SER A 147 -7.53 -11.12 -1.57
CA SER A 147 -7.14 -10.65 -0.25
C SER A 147 -7.84 -9.34 0.13
N LEU A 148 -8.01 -8.39 -0.82
CA LEU A 148 -8.76 -7.16 -0.58
C LEU A 148 -10.26 -7.43 -0.46
N ILE A 149 -10.85 -8.24 -1.33
CA ILE A 149 -12.28 -8.59 -1.27
C ILE A 149 -12.61 -9.21 0.09
N ASN A 150 -11.82 -10.18 0.55
CA ASN A 150 -12.00 -10.80 1.86
C ASN A 150 -11.89 -9.78 3.00
N LEU A 151 -10.91 -8.86 2.93
CA LEU A 151 -10.78 -7.80 3.93
C LEU A 151 -12.03 -6.91 3.96
N VAL A 152 -12.49 -6.41 2.82
CA VAL A 152 -13.65 -5.51 2.72
C VAL A 152 -14.92 -6.22 3.24
N ASP A 153 -15.13 -7.46 2.85
CA ASP A 153 -16.27 -8.28 3.29
C ASP A 153 -16.27 -8.46 4.82
N LEU A 154 -15.13 -8.86 5.39
CA LEU A 154 -14.99 -9.06 6.83
C LEU A 154 -15.08 -7.73 7.60
N MET A 155 -14.52 -6.64 7.07
CA MET A 155 -14.69 -5.31 7.68
C MET A 155 -16.17 -4.94 7.80
N ARG A 156 -16.95 -5.19 6.75
CA ARG A 156 -18.40 -4.96 6.76
C ARG A 156 -19.12 -5.89 7.73
N GLU A 157 -18.85 -7.19 7.68
CA GLU A 157 -19.50 -8.22 8.49
C GLU A 157 -19.30 -7.97 10.00
N TYR A 158 -18.10 -7.56 10.39
CA TYR A 158 -17.74 -7.29 11.78
C TYR A 158 -17.92 -5.82 12.19
N GLY A 159 -18.54 -4.98 11.34
CA GLY A 159 -18.83 -3.57 11.64
C GLY A 159 -17.60 -2.69 11.79
N ARG A 160 -16.47 -3.05 11.14
CA ARG A 160 -15.25 -2.25 11.08
C ARG A 160 -15.36 -1.19 9.99
N ARG A 161 -14.67 -0.03 10.12
CA ARG A 161 -15.04 1.13 9.30
C ARG A 161 -13.98 1.62 8.36
N ASN A 162 -12.71 1.67 8.76
CA ASN A 162 -11.68 2.45 8.06
C ASN A 162 -10.66 1.54 7.38
N ILE A 163 -10.44 1.74 6.09
CA ILE A 163 -9.48 0.97 5.29
C ILE A 163 -8.51 1.92 4.61
N VAL A 164 -7.21 1.78 4.91
CA VAL A 164 -6.13 2.38 4.11
C VAL A 164 -5.61 1.32 3.15
N PHE A 165 -5.67 1.62 1.87
CA PHE A 165 -5.21 0.73 0.80
C PHE A 165 -3.84 1.18 0.26
N SER A 166 -2.91 0.24 0.22
CA SER A 166 -1.62 0.33 -0.44
C SER A 166 -1.80 0.35 -1.96
N SER A 167 -2.05 1.53 -2.53
CA SER A 167 -2.07 1.72 -3.98
C SER A 167 -0.67 2.03 -4.52
N SER A 168 -0.55 2.43 -5.76
CA SER A 168 0.73 2.63 -6.43
C SER A 168 0.63 3.65 -7.55
N ALA A 169 1.72 4.37 -7.83
CA ALA A 169 1.85 5.21 -9.00
C ALA A 169 1.65 4.45 -10.34
N THR A 170 1.77 3.12 -10.33
CA THR A 170 1.51 2.30 -11.51
C THR A 170 0.08 2.39 -12.03
N VAL A 171 -0.87 2.88 -11.22
CA VAL A 171 -2.26 3.13 -11.65
C VAL A 171 -2.38 4.22 -12.70
N TYR A 172 -1.39 5.12 -12.82
CA TYR A 172 -1.40 6.16 -13.84
C TYR A 172 -1.02 5.64 -15.24
N GLY A 173 -0.31 4.50 -15.31
CA GLY A 173 0.29 4.05 -16.54
C GLY A 173 1.35 5.05 -17.04
N GLU A 174 1.42 5.27 -18.35
CA GLU A 174 2.31 6.28 -18.96
C GLU A 174 1.59 7.64 -19.00
N ALA A 175 1.85 8.47 -17.99
CA ALA A 175 1.24 9.79 -17.86
C ALA A 175 1.77 10.76 -18.93
N GLU A 176 0.89 11.61 -19.47
CA GLU A 176 1.25 12.62 -20.47
C GLU A 176 1.90 13.86 -19.87
N GLN A 177 1.57 14.15 -18.62
CA GLN A 177 2.05 15.33 -17.92
C GLN A 177 2.64 14.95 -16.57
N LEU A 178 3.68 15.63 -16.18
CA LEU A 178 4.39 15.48 -14.90
C LEU A 178 4.54 16.85 -14.23
N PRO A 179 4.47 16.93 -12.91
CA PRO A 179 4.16 15.84 -11.97
C PRO A 179 2.72 15.32 -12.13
N VAL A 180 2.48 14.04 -11.75
CA VAL A 180 1.11 13.48 -11.73
C VAL A 180 0.38 13.93 -10.48
N THR A 181 -0.88 14.35 -10.63
CA THR A 181 -1.81 14.66 -9.55
C THR A 181 -2.80 13.50 -9.36
N GLU A 182 -3.59 13.52 -8.29
CA GLU A 182 -4.65 12.53 -8.07
C GLU A 182 -5.74 12.58 -9.15
N LEU A 183 -5.88 13.73 -9.84
CA LEU A 183 -6.80 13.94 -10.95
C LEU A 183 -6.24 13.48 -12.30
N THR A 184 -4.94 13.16 -12.39
CA THR A 184 -4.35 12.63 -13.61
C THR A 184 -5.09 11.37 -14.04
N PRO A 185 -5.59 11.31 -15.31
CA PRO A 185 -6.35 10.15 -15.79
C PRO A 185 -5.54 8.85 -15.68
N ARG A 186 -6.19 7.82 -15.17
CA ARG A 186 -5.61 6.47 -15.19
C ARG A 186 -5.63 5.94 -16.63
N LYS A 187 -4.47 5.61 -17.16
CA LYS A 187 -4.32 4.91 -18.45
C LYS A 187 -4.30 3.40 -18.25
N SER A 188 -4.33 2.66 -19.35
CA SER A 188 -4.13 1.21 -19.29
C SER A 188 -2.85 0.89 -18.53
N ALA A 189 -2.93 -0.01 -17.57
CA ALA A 189 -1.79 -0.44 -16.80
C ALA A 189 -0.76 -1.13 -17.71
N THR A 190 0.51 -0.85 -17.48
CA THR A 190 1.62 -1.45 -18.25
C THR A 190 1.97 -2.86 -17.79
N SER A 191 1.33 -3.34 -16.72
CA SER A 191 1.56 -4.69 -16.16
C SER A 191 0.32 -5.22 -15.43
N PRO A 192 0.19 -6.56 -15.30
CA PRO A 192 -0.86 -7.15 -14.46
C PRO A 192 -0.83 -6.66 -13.01
N TYR A 193 0.34 -6.45 -12.41
CA TYR A 193 0.43 -5.82 -11.08
C TYR A 193 -0.23 -4.45 -11.04
N GLY A 194 0.12 -3.56 -11.98
CA GLY A 194 -0.49 -2.22 -12.06
C GLY A 194 -2.00 -2.30 -12.25
N ASN A 195 -2.47 -3.24 -13.09
CA ASN A 195 -3.90 -3.47 -13.29
C ASN A 195 -4.61 -3.97 -12.02
N THR A 196 -3.98 -4.87 -11.23
CA THR A 196 -4.57 -5.27 -9.94
C THR A 196 -4.73 -4.07 -8.99
N LYS A 197 -3.80 -3.10 -9.00
CA LYS A 197 -3.94 -1.89 -8.17
C LYS A 197 -5.09 -0.99 -8.65
N GLN A 198 -5.28 -0.83 -9.97
CA GLN A 198 -6.44 -0.10 -10.53
C GLN A 198 -7.75 -0.77 -10.13
N ILE A 199 -7.88 -2.08 -10.31
CA ILE A 199 -9.08 -2.85 -9.96
C ILE A 199 -9.36 -2.80 -8.45
N CYS A 200 -8.33 -2.89 -7.60
CA CYS A 200 -8.46 -2.77 -6.16
C CYS A 200 -8.99 -1.40 -5.71
N GLU A 201 -8.52 -0.30 -6.34
CA GLU A 201 -9.09 1.03 -6.09
C GLU A 201 -10.57 1.10 -6.47
N ASP A 202 -10.96 0.49 -7.60
CA ASP A 202 -12.35 0.43 -8.05
C ASP A 202 -13.21 -0.41 -7.09
N ILE A 203 -12.74 -1.59 -6.66
CA ILE A 203 -13.42 -2.43 -5.67
C ILE A 203 -13.65 -1.66 -4.36
N LEU A 204 -12.62 -0.99 -3.84
CA LEU A 204 -12.73 -0.24 -2.59
C LEU A 204 -13.69 0.94 -2.71
N ARG A 205 -13.58 1.74 -3.79
CA ARG A 205 -14.47 2.86 -4.07
C ARG A 205 -15.94 2.42 -4.15
N ASP A 206 -16.21 1.38 -4.93
CA ASP A 206 -17.56 0.89 -5.17
C ASP A 206 -18.16 0.27 -3.90
N SER A 207 -17.34 -0.44 -3.10
CA SER A 207 -17.77 -0.99 -1.80
C SER A 207 -18.09 0.09 -0.78
N VAL A 208 -17.25 1.14 -0.69
CA VAL A 208 -17.49 2.29 0.19
C VAL A 208 -18.78 3.01 -0.21
N ALA A 209 -19.00 3.23 -1.51
CA ALA A 209 -20.20 3.88 -2.01
C ALA A 209 -21.48 3.05 -1.76
N ALA A 210 -21.39 1.72 -1.95
CA ALA A 210 -22.54 0.83 -1.81
C ALA A 210 -22.95 0.60 -0.35
N TYR A 211 -21.99 0.45 0.55
CA TYR A 211 -22.30 0.04 1.92
C TYR A 211 -22.50 1.20 2.89
N GLY A 212 -21.97 2.40 2.61
CA GLY A 212 -22.19 3.60 3.42
C GLY A 212 -21.65 3.56 4.87
N THR A 213 -21.10 2.43 5.29
CA THR A 213 -20.54 2.20 6.64
C THR A 213 -19.01 2.15 6.63
N LEU A 214 -18.41 2.06 5.44
CA LEU A 214 -16.97 2.00 5.24
C LEU A 214 -16.42 3.36 4.80
N ASN A 215 -15.20 3.64 5.24
CA ASN A 215 -14.37 4.72 4.73
C ASN A 215 -13.10 4.12 4.14
N GLY A 216 -12.64 4.66 3.01
CA GLY A 216 -11.45 4.20 2.33
C GLY A 216 -10.48 5.33 1.99
N ILE A 217 -9.19 5.10 2.19
CA ILE A 217 -8.14 5.97 1.65
C ILE A 217 -7.17 5.11 0.84
N SER A 218 -7.00 5.45 -0.43
CA SER A 218 -5.96 4.86 -1.28
C SER A 218 -4.74 5.76 -1.30
N LEU A 219 -3.58 5.24 -0.86
CA LEU A 219 -2.31 5.93 -0.94
C LEU A 219 -1.56 5.45 -2.17
N ARG A 220 -1.42 6.31 -3.18
CA ARG A 220 -0.66 6.04 -4.42
C ARG A 220 0.78 6.45 -4.21
N TYR A 221 1.62 5.52 -3.76
CA TYR A 221 3.02 5.83 -3.56
C TYR A 221 3.92 5.39 -4.71
N PHE A 222 5.07 6.06 -4.78
CA PHE A 222 6.02 5.91 -5.85
C PHE A 222 7.05 4.84 -5.49
N ASN A 223 8.33 5.13 -5.45
CA ASN A 223 9.37 4.13 -5.23
C ASN A 223 9.88 4.17 -3.78
N PRO A 224 9.36 3.34 -2.86
CA PRO A 224 9.86 3.31 -1.50
C PRO A 224 11.29 2.77 -1.48
N MET A 225 12.15 3.41 -0.68
CA MET A 225 13.52 3.01 -0.49
C MET A 225 14.01 3.24 0.95
N GLY A 226 15.16 2.66 1.30
CA GLY A 226 15.77 2.88 2.59
C GLY A 226 15.48 1.77 3.60
N ALA A 227 15.76 2.09 4.84
CA ALA A 227 15.54 1.25 6.01
C ALA A 227 15.26 2.13 7.23
N HIS A 228 14.80 1.50 8.32
CA HIS A 228 14.65 2.21 9.59
C HIS A 228 16.03 2.73 10.08
N PRO A 229 16.09 3.94 10.67
CA PRO A 229 17.36 4.54 11.14
C PRO A 229 18.15 3.68 12.13
N SER A 230 17.51 2.76 12.85
CA SER A 230 18.17 1.79 13.73
C SER A 230 18.88 0.66 12.98
N ALA A 231 18.62 0.49 11.68
CA ALA A 231 19.03 -0.67 10.88
C ALA A 231 18.55 -2.03 11.46
N LEU A 232 17.41 -2.05 12.17
CA LEU A 232 16.81 -3.27 12.72
C LEU A 232 15.73 -3.86 11.83
N ILE A 233 15.13 -3.04 10.96
CA ILE A 233 14.23 -3.43 9.90
C ILE A 233 14.58 -2.69 8.60
N GLY A 234 14.36 -3.33 7.47
CA GLY A 234 14.64 -2.80 6.13
C GLY A 234 14.08 -3.70 5.06
N GLU A 235 14.35 -3.40 3.79
CA GLU A 235 13.94 -4.28 2.70
C GLU A 235 14.81 -5.54 2.68
N LEU A 236 14.16 -6.71 2.75
CA LEU A 236 14.80 -8.02 2.71
C LEU A 236 14.23 -8.86 1.56
N PRO A 237 14.71 -8.62 0.31
CA PRO A 237 14.20 -9.34 -0.85
C PRO A 237 14.60 -10.81 -0.82
N ARG A 238 13.65 -11.69 -1.10
CA ARG A 238 13.91 -13.12 -1.34
C ARG A 238 14.45 -13.30 -2.76
N GLY A 239 15.69 -13.77 -2.89
CA GLY A 239 16.34 -13.96 -4.18
C GLY A 239 16.89 -12.68 -4.80
N VAL A 240 16.61 -12.45 -6.10
CA VAL A 240 17.07 -11.26 -6.83
C VAL A 240 16.19 -10.06 -6.49
N PRO A 241 16.76 -8.92 -6.02
CA PRO A 241 15.97 -7.74 -5.76
C PRO A 241 15.28 -7.21 -7.02
N ASN A 242 14.01 -6.82 -6.88
CA ASN A 242 13.29 -6.10 -7.94
C ASN A 242 13.45 -4.58 -7.84
N ASN A 243 13.73 -4.07 -6.62
CA ASN A 243 13.93 -2.66 -6.36
C ASN A 243 15.40 -2.26 -6.54
N LEU A 244 15.62 -1.02 -6.96
CA LEU A 244 16.94 -0.49 -7.29
C LEU A 244 17.87 -0.45 -6.06
N VAL A 245 17.41 0.08 -4.92
CA VAL A 245 18.29 0.30 -3.75
C VAL A 245 18.82 -1.01 -3.15
N PRO A 246 18.01 -2.06 -2.92
CA PRO A 246 18.57 -3.36 -2.50
C PRO A 246 19.54 -3.96 -3.52
N PHE A 247 19.34 -3.70 -4.82
CA PHE A 247 20.30 -4.16 -5.83
C PHE A 247 21.63 -3.41 -5.73
N ILE A 248 21.58 -2.09 -5.51
CA ILE A 248 22.77 -1.24 -5.28
C ILE A 248 23.53 -1.73 -4.04
N THR A 249 22.85 -1.88 -2.91
CA THR A 249 23.48 -2.27 -1.63
C THR A 249 24.08 -3.66 -1.69
N GLN A 250 23.39 -4.63 -2.33
CA GLN A 250 23.93 -5.98 -2.54
C GLN A 250 25.13 -6.00 -3.47
N THR A 251 25.15 -5.12 -4.49
CA THR A 251 26.31 -5.00 -5.36
C THR A 251 27.50 -4.38 -4.60
N ALA A 252 27.27 -3.33 -3.83
CA ALA A 252 28.27 -2.70 -2.98
C ALA A 252 28.83 -3.66 -1.91
N ALA A 253 27.99 -4.55 -1.39
CA ALA A 253 28.38 -5.59 -0.42
C ALA A 253 29.07 -6.81 -1.05
N GLY A 254 29.25 -6.84 -2.38
CA GLY A 254 29.87 -7.96 -3.10
C GLY A 254 28.97 -9.20 -3.24
N VAL A 255 27.70 -9.12 -2.85
CA VAL A 255 26.72 -10.21 -3.02
C VAL A 255 26.35 -10.39 -4.49
N ARG A 256 26.40 -9.28 -5.25
CA ARG A 256 26.18 -9.26 -6.70
C ARG A 256 27.38 -8.67 -7.39
N GLU A 257 27.66 -9.23 -8.55
CA GLU A 257 28.82 -8.82 -9.34
C GLU A 257 28.67 -7.40 -9.91
N CYS A 258 27.50 -7.07 -10.45
CA CYS A 258 27.30 -5.83 -11.23
C CYS A 258 25.82 -5.40 -11.22
N LEU A 259 25.60 -4.11 -11.05
CA LEU A 259 24.31 -3.45 -11.25
C LEU A 259 24.07 -3.19 -12.76
N SER A 260 22.95 -3.63 -13.29
CA SER A 260 22.52 -3.25 -14.64
C SER A 260 21.64 -2.01 -14.62
N ILE A 261 22.07 -0.94 -15.30
CA ILE A 261 21.26 0.26 -15.56
C ILE A 261 20.56 0.02 -16.90
N PHE A 262 19.23 -0.06 -16.87
CA PHE A 262 18.44 -0.42 -18.04
C PHE A 262 18.09 0.81 -18.89
N GLY A 263 18.68 0.89 -20.09
CA GLY A 263 18.57 2.01 -21.02
C GLY A 263 19.50 3.18 -20.65
N ASP A 264 19.98 3.87 -21.68
CA ASP A 264 20.82 5.08 -21.60
C ASP A 264 20.42 6.14 -22.63
N ASP A 265 19.29 5.91 -23.30
CA ASP A 265 18.74 6.73 -24.38
C ASP A 265 17.26 7.11 -24.14
N TYR A 266 16.82 7.14 -22.85
CA TYR A 266 15.53 7.74 -22.51
C TYR A 266 15.58 9.27 -22.72
N PRO A 267 14.42 9.91 -23.03
CA PRO A 267 14.36 11.37 -23.18
C PRO A 267 14.41 12.06 -21.79
N THR A 268 15.52 11.86 -21.08
CA THR A 268 15.83 12.37 -19.75
C THR A 268 17.23 12.98 -19.76
N PRO A 269 17.62 13.84 -18.81
CA PRO A 269 18.88 14.55 -18.84
C PRO A 269 20.14 13.68 -18.94
N ASP A 270 20.10 12.46 -18.35
CA ASP A 270 21.24 11.53 -18.34
C ASP A 270 20.97 10.23 -19.11
N GLY A 271 19.81 10.14 -19.78
CA GLY A 271 19.39 8.99 -20.56
C GLY A 271 18.86 7.82 -19.74
N SER A 272 18.85 7.87 -18.39
CA SER A 272 18.27 6.84 -17.53
C SER A 272 16.87 7.22 -17.04
N CYS A 273 16.08 6.23 -16.58
CA CYS A 273 14.74 6.49 -16.08
C CYS A 273 14.74 7.41 -14.85
N ILE A 274 13.71 8.26 -14.74
CA ILE A 274 13.47 9.14 -13.58
C ILE A 274 12.31 8.58 -12.76
N ARG A 275 12.49 8.50 -11.43
CA ARG A 275 11.48 8.05 -10.47
C ARG A 275 11.45 9.00 -9.26
N ASP A 276 10.34 9.00 -8.56
CA ASP A 276 10.22 9.64 -7.24
C ASP A 276 10.56 8.59 -6.18
N TYR A 277 11.68 8.78 -5.51
CA TYR A 277 12.17 7.87 -4.48
C TYR A 277 11.84 8.42 -3.11
N ILE A 278 10.94 7.73 -2.40
CA ILE A 278 10.48 8.13 -1.08
C ILE A 278 11.11 7.27 0.03
N ASP A 279 11.52 7.91 1.12
CA ASP A 279 11.99 7.21 2.33
C ASP A 279 10.87 6.36 2.93
N ILE A 280 11.23 5.16 3.35
CA ILE A 280 10.27 4.19 3.90
C ILE A 280 9.62 4.65 5.20
N VAL A 281 10.33 5.44 6.03
CA VAL A 281 9.77 5.99 7.28
C VAL A 281 8.76 7.09 6.97
N ASP A 282 9.06 7.96 6.01
CA ASP A 282 8.11 8.99 5.58
C ASP A 282 6.85 8.36 4.97
N LEU A 283 7.02 7.30 4.18
CA LEU A 283 5.88 6.53 3.66
C LEU A 283 5.06 5.90 4.79
N ALA A 284 5.71 5.32 5.80
CA ALA A 284 5.04 4.75 6.96
C ALA A 284 4.21 5.81 7.71
N ARG A 285 4.76 7.01 7.90
CA ARG A 285 4.05 8.15 8.50
C ARG A 285 2.84 8.61 7.70
N ALA A 286 2.87 8.51 6.37
CA ALA A 286 1.71 8.80 5.54
C ALA A 286 0.52 7.87 5.85
N HIS A 287 0.79 6.59 6.16
CA HIS A 287 -0.25 5.64 6.57
C HIS A 287 -0.83 5.99 7.96
N VAL A 288 0.01 6.44 8.89
CA VAL A 288 -0.46 6.96 10.19
C VAL A 288 -1.36 8.17 9.98
N ALA A 289 -0.93 9.14 9.17
CA ALA A 289 -1.72 10.34 8.87
C ALA A 289 -3.07 10.00 8.21
N ALA A 290 -3.13 8.99 7.35
CA ALA A 290 -4.37 8.50 6.75
C ALA A 290 -5.32 7.89 7.78
N ILE A 291 -4.82 7.07 8.72
CA ILE A 291 -5.62 6.55 9.83
C ILE A 291 -6.14 7.69 10.70
N GLU A 292 -5.28 8.64 11.07
CA GLU A 292 -5.66 9.80 11.90
C GLU A 292 -6.67 10.73 11.21
N ARG A 293 -6.61 10.85 9.87
CA ARG A 293 -7.59 11.60 9.09
C ARG A 293 -8.98 10.98 9.22
N MET A 294 -9.12 9.66 9.01
CA MET A 294 -10.39 8.96 9.10
C MET A 294 -10.93 8.92 10.55
N THR A 295 -10.10 8.53 11.49
CA THR A 295 -10.50 8.39 12.90
C THR A 295 -10.77 9.74 13.57
N GLY A 296 -10.13 10.80 13.11
CA GLY A 296 -10.33 12.18 13.55
C GLY A 296 -11.51 12.88 12.88
N GLY A 297 -12.26 12.21 12.00
CA GLY A 297 -13.41 12.79 11.27
C GLY A 297 -13.02 13.92 10.32
N ARG A 298 -11.80 13.93 9.79
CA ARG A 298 -11.30 14.97 8.88
C ARG A 298 -11.48 14.63 7.40
N SER A 299 -11.95 13.42 7.07
CA SER A 299 -12.23 13.03 5.70
C SER A 299 -13.33 13.90 5.09
N LYS A 300 -13.11 14.36 3.85
CA LYS A 300 -14.07 15.18 3.09
C LYS A 300 -15.06 14.32 2.31
N SER A 301 -14.72 13.07 2.07
CA SER A 301 -15.57 12.05 1.46
C SER A 301 -15.29 10.69 2.07
N SER A 302 -16.18 9.75 1.88
CA SER A 302 -16.00 8.38 2.37
C SER A 302 -14.92 7.60 1.63
N TYR A 303 -14.50 8.07 0.44
CA TYR A 303 -13.35 7.52 -0.29
C TYR A 303 -12.46 8.65 -0.79
N GLU A 304 -11.18 8.61 -0.39
CA GLU A 304 -10.17 9.61 -0.76
C GLU A 304 -8.92 8.93 -1.35
N ILE A 305 -8.19 9.69 -2.16
CA ILE A 305 -6.95 9.24 -2.80
C ILE A 305 -5.88 10.30 -2.55
N PHE A 306 -4.65 9.87 -2.25
CA PHE A 306 -3.51 10.76 -2.08
C PHE A 306 -2.26 10.21 -2.76
N ASN A 307 -1.53 11.07 -3.46
CA ASN A 307 -0.20 10.78 -3.94
C ASN A 307 0.81 10.91 -2.80
N ILE A 308 1.64 9.90 -2.61
CA ILE A 308 2.66 9.86 -1.57
C ILE A 308 4.03 9.69 -2.21
N GLY A 309 4.74 10.79 -2.32
CA GLY A 309 6.06 10.91 -2.93
C GLY A 309 6.84 12.07 -2.32
N THR A 310 7.97 12.42 -2.91
CA THR A 310 8.77 13.57 -2.52
C THR A 310 8.44 14.82 -3.34
N GLY A 311 7.71 14.66 -4.44
CA GLY A 311 7.48 15.71 -5.43
C GLY A 311 8.68 15.95 -6.35
N ARG A 312 9.71 15.11 -6.27
CA ARG A 312 10.93 15.26 -7.04
C ARG A 312 11.30 13.97 -7.80
N GLY A 313 11.53 14.13 -9.10
CA GLY A 313 12.11 13.07 -9.92
C GLY A 313 13.62 13.00 -9.75
N VAL A 314 14.15 11.79 -9.58
CA VAL A 314 15.60 11.50 -9.51
C VAL A 314 15.90 10.38 -10.48
N SER A 315 16.97 10.51 -11.25
CA SER A 315 17.36 9.49 -12.22
C SER A 315 18.03 8.28 -11.55
N VAL A 316 18.05 7.15 -12.25
CA VAL A 316 18.74 5.94 -11.76
C VAL A 316 20.24 6.23 -11.56
N LYS A 317 20.88 6.96 -12.48
CA LYS A 317 22.31 7.29 -12.39
C LYS A 317 22.58 8.24 -11.23
N GLU A 318 21.77 9.30 -11.05
CA GLU A 318 21.86 10.22 -9.91
C GLU A 318 21.75 9.48 -8.58
N LEU A 319 20.84 8.51 -8.46
CA LEU A 319 20.66 7.74 -7.22
C LEU A 319 21.88 6.87 -6.90
N VAL A 320 22.46 6.22 -7.91
CA VAL A 320 23.69 5.42 -7.74
C VAL A 320 24.87 6.29 -7.34
N GLU A 321 25.03 7.46 -7.95
CA GLU A 321 26.09 8.42 -7.62
C GLU A 321 25.91 9.00 -6.19
N ALA A 322 24.67 9.28 -5.82
CA ALA A 322 24.36 9.69 -4.44
C ALA A 322 24.73 8.60 -3.43
N PHE A 323 24.42 7.33 -3.73
CA PHE A 323 24.80 6.21 -2.86
C PHE A 323 26.32 6.10 -2.71
N GLU A 324 27.07 6.17 -3.81
CA GLU A 324 28.55 6.12 -3.78
C GLU A 324 29.12 7.27 -2.96
N ARG A 325 28.61 8.48 -3.14
CA ARG A 325 29.05 9.68 -2.43
C ARG A 325 28.78 9.59 -0.93
N VAL A 326 27.57 9.18 -0.55
CA VAL A 326 27.13 9.13 0.86
C VAL A 326 27.89 8.05 1.64
N ASN A 327 28.09 6.88 1.03
CA ASN A 327 28.61 5.73 1.74
C ASN A 327 30.12 5.46 1.48
N GLY A 328 30.75 6.24 0.59
CA GLY A 328 32.17 6.08 0.27
C GLY A 328 32.50 4.74 -0.42
N VAL A 329 31.52 4.09 -1.03
CA VAL A 329 31.64 2.74 -1.65
C VAL A 329 31.31 2.83 -3.13
N LYS A 330 32.14 2.22 -3.98
CA LYS A 330 31.88 2.14 -5.41
C LYS A 330 30.94 0.98 -5.75
N VAL A 331 30.03 1.22 -6.71
CA VAL A 331 29.08 0.24 -7.23
C VAL A 331 29.49 -0.15 -8.64
N ASN A 332 29.89 -1.41 -8.82
CA ASN A 332 30.16 -1.93 -10.16
C ASN A 332 28.87 -1.91 -10.99
N ARG A 333 28.88 -1.22 -12.13
CA ARG A 333 27.69 -0.99 -12.95
C ARG A 333 27.95 -1.09 -14.43
N LYS A 334 26.94 -1.52 -15.17
CA LYS A 334 26.94 -1.55 -16.64
C LYS A 334 25.60 -1.13 -17.21
N THR A 335 25.59 -0.58 -18.41
CA THR A 335 24.37 -0.35 -19.18
C THR A 335 23.83 -1.66 -19.75
N ALA A 336 22.52 -1.80 -19.74
CA ALA A 336 21.79 -2.91 -20.31
C ALA A 336 20.64 -2.39 -21.21
N PRO A 337 20.10 -3.19 -22.13
CA PRO A 337 18.93 -2.80 -22.93
C PRO A 337 17.73 -2.39 -22.06
N LYS A 338 16.88 -1.49 -22.58
CA LYS A 338 15.62 -1.09 -21.92
C LYS A 338 14.77 -2.31 -21.55
N ARG A 339 14.14 -2.27 -20.40
CA ARG A 339 13.16 -3.30 -20.00
C ARG A 339 11.81 -2.99 -20.63
N ALA A 340 11.09 -4.02 -21.05
CA ALA A 340 9.71 -3.87 -21.50
C ALA A 340 8.83 -3.32 -20.37
N GLY A 341 8.03 -2.29 -20.67
CA GLY A 341 7.12 -1.66 -19.71
C GLY A 341 7.75 -0.60 -18.80
N ASP A 342 9.07 -0.31 -18.92
CA ASP A 342 9.65 0.83 -18.21
C ASP A 342 9.25 2.14 -18.90
N ILE A 343 8.70 3.07 -18.13
CA ILE A 343 8.40 4.44 -18.56
C ILE A 343 9.60 5.36 -18.30
N ALA A 344 9.78 6.40 -19.13
CA ALA A 344 10.93 7.30 -19.04
C ALA A 344 10.99 8.03 -17.71
N ALA A 345 9.85 8.58 -17.25
CA ALA A 345 9.81 9.40 -16.04
C ALA A 345 8.44 9.34 -15.36
N ILE A 346 8.42 9.35 -14.01
CA ILE A 346 7.23 9.58 -13.22
C ILE A 346 7.60 10.10 -11.83
N TRP A 347 6.92 11.18 -11.37
CA TRP A 347 6.99 11.70 -10.00
C TRP A 347 5.68 12.38 -9.60
N ALA A 348 5.46 12.51 -8.28
CA ALA A 348 4.22 13.00 -7.69
C ALA A 348 4.09 14.51 -7.73
N ASP A 349 2.86 15.01 -7.83
CA ASP A 349 2.44 16.21 -7.12
C ASP A 349 1.94 15.77 -5.74
N THR A 350 2.48 16.34 -4.67
CA THR A 350 2.16 15.98 -3.28
C THR A 350 1.41 17.10 -2.54
N THR A 351 0.92 18.10 -3.27
CA THR A 351 0.24 19.27 -2.70
C THR A 351 -0.98 18.83 -1.89
N LEU A 352 -1.82 17.95 -2.43
CA LEU A 352 -3.02 17.47 -1.75
C LEU A 352 -2.70 16.71 -0.45
N ALA A 353 -1.65 15.88 -0.45
CA ALA A 353 -1.20 15.21 0.77
C ALA A 353 -0.71 16.21 1.83
N GLY A 354 -0.01 17.28 1.43
CA GLY A 354 0.40 18.35 2.33
C GLY A 354 -0.78 19.08 2.95
N GLU A 355 -1.73 19.50 2.14
CA GLU A 355 -2.89 20.29 2.57
C GLU A 355 -3.90 19.48 3.38
N GLU A 356 -4.18 18.24 2.98
CA GLU A 356 -5.29 17.44 3.52
C GLU A 356 -4.87 16.41 4.56
N LEU A 357 -3.75 15.71 4.37
CA LEU A 357 -3.20 14.79 5.38
C LEU A 357 -2.32 15.53 6.41
N GLY A 358 -1.85 16.74 6.09
CA GLY A 358 -0.81 17.42 6.87
C GLY A 358 0.54 16.69 6.83
N TRP A 359 0.77 15.94 5.74
CA TRP A 359 1.95 15.10 5.57
C TRP A 359 2.85 15.58 4.42
N LYS A 360 4.14 15.48 4.64
CA LYS A 360 5.16 15.67 3.59
C LYS A 360 6.36 14.76 3.85
N ALA A 361 7.09 14.43 2.80
CA ALA A 361 8.37 13.74 2.93
C ALA A 361 9.41 14.69 3.57
N GLU A 362 10.10 14.22 4.61
CA GLU A 362 11.06 15.01 5.40
C GLU A 362 12.49 14.49 5.27
N ARG A 363 12.67 13.19 5.02
CA ARG A 363 13.97 12.55 4.99
C ARG A 363 14.65 12.75 3.64
N SER A 364 15.91 13.16 3.70
CA SER A 364 16.71 13.36 2.49
C SER A 364 17.13 12.01 1.86
N ILE A 365 17.43 12.04 0.55
CA ILE A 365 18.01 10.89 -0.16
C ILE A 365 19.26 10.39 0.54
N ASP A 366 20.13 11.28 1.04
CA ASP A 366 21.37 10.96 1.71
C ASP A 366 21.11 10.13 3.00
N GLN A 367 20.17 10.58 3.83
CA GLN A 367 19.77 9.86 5.05
C GLN A 367 19.16 8.49 4.74
N THR A 368 18.39 8.40 3.66
CA THR A 368 17.75 7.16 3.23
C THR A 368 18.76 6.15 2.71
N LEU A 369 19.73 6.59 1.92
CA LEU A 369 20.78 5.73 1.36
C LEU A 369 21.78 5.27 2.44
N ASP A 370 22.10 6.11 3.40
CA ASP A 370 22.90 5.71 4.59
C ASP A 370 22.18 4.63 5.40
N ALA A 371 20.87 4.82 5.68
CA ALA A 371 20.10 3.84 6.42
C ALA A 371 20.01 2.49 5.67
N ALA A 372 19.81 2.52 4.34
CA ALA A 372 19.79 1.31 3.50
C ALA A 372 21.12 0.56 3.55
N TRP A 373 22.24 1.30 3.51
CA TRP A 373 23.57 0.69 3.55
C TRP A 373 23.88 0.11 4.94
N ARG A 374 23.52 0.81 6.03
CA ARG A 374 23.68 0.28 7.40
C ARG A 374 22.84 -0.98 7.61
N TRP A 375 21.62 -1.05 7.05
CA TRP A 375 20.81 -2.26 7.06
C TRP A 375 21.49 -3.41 6.32
N GLU A 376 21.94 -3.19 5.09
CA GLU A 376 22.65 -4.22 4.31
C GLU A 376 23.90 -4.73 5.04
N LYS A 377 24.72 -3.83 5.57
CA LYS A 377 25.89 -4.22 6.38
C LYS A 377 25.51 -5.09 7.56
N ARG A 378 24.47 -4.70 8.30
CA ARG A 378 23.98 -5.44 9.47
C ARG A 378 23.57 -6.88 9.12
N ILE A 379 22.71 -7.05 8.10
CA ILE A 379 22.21 -8.40 7.73
C ILE A 379 23.29 -9.30 7.13
N ARG A 380 24.41 -8.70 6.67
CA ARG A 380 25.57 -9.42 6.13
C ARG A 380 26.71 -9.59 7.14
N GLY A 381 26.59 -9.03 8.33
CA GLY A 381 27.70 -9.02 9.30
C GLY A 381 28.94 -8.25 8.85
N LEU A 382 28.75 -7.26 7.96
CA LEU A 382 29.82 -6.39 7.48
C LEU A 382 30.08 -5.24 8.49
N LYS A 383 31.36 -4.81 8.56
CA LYS A 383 31.78 -3.70 9.43
C LYS A 383 31.44 -2.33 8.85
#